data_bb5dc33491a640d3630506ca11cfb2af
#
_entry.id   bb5dc33491a640d3630506ca11cfb2af
#
_cell.length_a   1.000
_cell.length_b   1.000
_cell.length_c   1.000
_cell.angle_alpha   90.00
_cell.angle_beta   90.00
_cell.angle_gamma   90.00
#
_symmetry.space_group_name_H-M   'P 1'
#
loop_
_entity.id
_entity.type
_entity.pdbx_description
1 polymer ?
#
loop_
_entity_poly.entity_id
_entity_poly.type
_entity_poly.pdbx_seq_one_letter_code
_entity_poly.pdbx_strand_id
1 'polypeptide(L)'
;MTDPLVSAKMITYNHAPYIARAIEGVLRQQTHFPFELVIGEDCSTDGTREIVFEYGRKYPDVIRVIASKQNLGAAANNRQTVEACRGKYIAFCEGDDFWHNPVKLQKQVDYLEGHPGCGLVYSGYDVYHPRLNKTIKDFIRYKGWEMPENPTVADFVEENSVLGRGIATCTVVLRRALYDEVKSADPYLHQSGHFRMGDTQLWAEMSTKAQLHYIPESLATHVISDESATRSKDVTKLLLFEISQAEMMLYLCGKYNLPQHMREVHEWWWCNASLRLALYRRDPDLANEVRSRIKTFSAQEWFRYWGAKYAVVHYGYRAASRLLEMLRKKHDHWS
;
A
#
# COMPACT_ATOMS: atom_id res chain seq x y z
N MET A 1 -12.27 -32.34 2.95
CA MET A 1 -12.33 -30.93 3.40
C MET A 1 -13.24 -30.19 2.42
N THR A 2 -14.19 -29.42 2.89
CA THR A 2 -15.03 -28.55 2.04
C THR A 2 -14.13 -27.42 1.50
N ASP A 3 -14.30 -27.06 0.23
CA ASP A 3 -13.54 -25.95 -0.36
C ASP A 3 -13.80 -24.65 0.40
N PRO A 4 -12.78 -23.85 0.71
CA PRO A 4 -12.96 -22.61 1.44
C PRO A 4 -13.74 -21.59 0.59
N LEU A 5 -14.70 -20.89 1.20
CA LEU A 5 -15.37 -19.76 0.54
C LEU A 5 -14.46 -18.55 0.46
N VAL A 6 -13.62 -18.34 1.51
CA VAL A 6 -12.68 -17.22 1.62
C VAL A 6 -11.26 -17.73 1.77
N SER A 7 -10.34 -17.17 1.01
CA SER A 7 -8.91 -17.27 1.30
C SER A 7 -8.45 -15.96 1.93
N ALA A 8 -8.09 -15.98 3.21
CA ALA A 8 -7.31 -14.92 3.82
C ALA A 8 -5.88 -15.01 3.27
N LYS A 9 -5.43 -13.97 2.59
CA LYS A 9 -4.09 -13.88 1.99
C LYS A 9 -3.18 -13.04 2.88
N MET A 10 -2.05 -13.60 3.28
CA MET A 10 -1.05 -12.91 4.13
C MET A 10 0.33 -13.04 3.50
N ILE A 11 0.99 -11.92 3.21
CA ILE A 11 2.41 -11.90 2.86
C ILE A 11 3.22 -11.40 4.04
N THR A 12 4.41 -11.97 4.24
CA THR A 12 5.28 -11.58 5.34
C THR A 12 6.76 -11.67 4.97
N TYR A 13 7.53 -10.71 5.51
CA TYR A 13 8.99 -10.69 5.48
C TYR A 13 9.50 -9.86 6.65
N ASN A 14 10.21 -10.48 7.58
CA ASN A 14 10.78 -9.85 8.78
C ASN A 14 9.73 -9.13 9.66
N HIS A 15 8.63 -9.83 9.97
CA HIS A 15 7.54 -9.34 10.81
C HIS A 15 7.44 -10.08 12.16
N ALA A 16 8.54 -10.61 12.72
CA ALA A 16 8.51 -11.41 13.96
C ALA A 16 7.74 -10.76 15.12
N PRO A 17 7.80 -9.41 15.34
CA PRO A 17 7.03 -8.79 16.42
C PRO A 17 5.51 -8.75 16.18
N TYR A 18 5.03 -9.00 14.96
CA TYR A 18 3.64 -8.76 14.55
C TYR A 18 2.93 -10.02 14.08
N ILE A 19 3.65 -10.94 13.40
CA ILE A 19 3.09 -12.05 12.62
C ILE A 19 2.17 -12.98 13.45
N ALA A 20 2.50 -13.27 14.71
CA ALA A 20 1.66 -14.10 15.56
C ALA A 20 0.27 -13.46 15.76
N ARG A 21 0.23 -12.14 16.03
CA ARG A 21 -1.01 -11.38 16.20
C ARG A 21 -1.82 -11.31 14.90
N ALA A 22 -1.16 -11.18 13.76
CA ALA A 22 -1.80 -11.20 12.45
C ALA A 22 -2.49 -12.54 12.18
N ILE A 23 -1.78 -13.66 12.39
CA ILE A 23 -2.32 -15.02 12.24
C ILE A 23 -3.49 -15.26 13.18
N GLU A 24 -3.35 -14.91 14.46
CA GLU A 24 -4.42 -15.07 15.46
C GLU A 24 -5.65 -14.24 15.14
N GLY A 25 -5.50 -13.04 14.57
CA GLY A 25 -6.62 -12.22 14.11
C GLY A 25 -7.48 -12.91 13.04
N VAL A 26 -6.82 -13.67 12.16
CA VAL A 26 -7.51 -14.49 11.15
C VAL A 26 -8.13 -15.74 11.78
N LEU A 27 -7.39 -16.45 12.62
CA LEU A 27 -7.89 -17.70 13.25
C LEU A 27 -9.09 -17.48 14.18
N ARG A 28 -9.23 -16.27 14.74
CA ARG A 28 -10.38 -15.90 15.62
C ARG A 28 -11.64 -15.53 14.86
N GLN A 29 -11.62 -15.55 13.51
CA GLN A 29 -12.80 -15.21 12.74
C GLN A 29 -13.93 -16.22 12.96
N GLN A 30 -15.13 -15.69 13.21
CA GLN A 30 -16.38 -16.43 13.42
C GLN A 30 -17.21 -16.33 12.14
N THR A 31 -17.33 -17.44 11.41
CA THR A 31 -18.03 -17.50 10.12
C THR A 31 -18.93 -18.73 10.04
N HIS A 32 -20.01 -18.63 9.26
CA HIS A 32 -20.86 -19.77 8.92
C HIS A 32 -20.38 -20.54 7.67
N PHE A 33 -19.23 -20.13 7.13
CA PHE A 33 -18.60 -20.74 5.96
C PHE A 33 -17.14 -21.10 6.26
N PRO A 34 -16.57 -22.06 5.54
CA PRO A 34 -15.16 -22.41 5.67
C PRO A 34 -14.25 -21.34 5.07
N PHE A 35 -13.13 -21.09 5.71
CA PHE A 35 -12.06 -20.23 5.19
C PHE A 35 -10.69 -20.88 5.38
N GLU A 36 -9.72 -20.42 4.60
CA GLU A 36 -8.31 -20.77 4.75
C GLU A 36 -7.47 -19.51 4.97
N LEU A 37 -6.29 -19.68 5.57
CA LEU A 37 -5.24 -18.67 5.64
C LEU A 37 -4.05 -19.14 4.81
N VAL A 38 -3.74 -18.41 3.73
CA VAL A 38 -2.58 -18.67 2.88
C VAL A 38 -1.50 -17.65 3.21
N ILE A 39 -0.36 -18.12 3.74
CA ILE A 39 0.75 -17.29 4.18
C ILE A 39 1.91 -17.42 3.20
N GLY A 40 2.26 -16.34 2.50
CA GLY A 40 3.47 -16.22 1.71
C GLY A 40 4.63 -15.74 2.58
N GLU A 41 5.56 -16.63 2.91
CA GLU A 41 6.73 -16.35 3.73
C GLU A 41 7.95 -16.16 2.83
N ASP A 42 8.52 -14.96 2.81
CA ASP A 42 9.51 -14.51 1.83
C ASP A 42 10.97 -14.62 2.32
N CYS A 43 11.33 -15.76 2.91
CA CYS A 43 12.66 -16.04 3.41
C CYS A 43 13.12 -15.07 4.52
N SER A 44 12.28 -14.88 5.54
CA SER A 44 12.57 -14.04 6.70
C SER A 44 13.77 -14.56 7.51
N THR A 45 14.48 -13.64 8.17
CA THR A 45 15.71 -13.90 8.94
C THR A 45 15.63 -13.46 10.40
N ASP A 46 14.47 -12.98 10.85
CA ASP A 46 14.25 -12.38 12.19
C ASP A 46 13.45 -13.26 13.16
N GLY A 47 13.12 -14.51 12.77
CA GLY A 47 12.26 -15.42 13.53
C GLY A 47 10.82 -15.51 13.03
N THR A 48 10.41 -14.67 12.07
CA THR A 48 9.07 -14.73 11.44
C THR A 48 8.78 -16.12 10.87
N ARG A 49 9.74 -16.70 10.17
CA ARG A 49 9.62 -17.98 9.49
C ARG A 49 9.30 -19.13 10.44
N GLU A 50 9.97 -19.18 11.56
CA GLU A 50 9.78 -20.18 12.59
C GLU A 50 8.37 -20.12 13.17
N ILE A 51 7.89 -18.89 13.46
CA ILE A 51 6.53 -18.64 13.97
C ILE A 51 5.50 -19.10 12.93
N VAL A 52 5.65 -18.73 11.65
CA VAL A 52 4.73 -19.12 10.57
C VAL A 52 4.63 -20.64 10.45
N PHE A 53 5.78 -21.35 10.47
CA PHE A 53 5.79 -22.81 10.40
C PHE A 53 5.19 -23.47 11.65
N GLU A 54 5.37 -22.88 12.82
CA GLU A 54 4.75 -23.39 14.06
C GLU A 54 3.22 -23.31 13.94
N TYR A 55 2.67 -22.19 13.54
CA TYR A 55 1.23 -22.02 13.32
C TYR A 55 0.71 -22.94 12.20
N GLY A 56 1.46 -23.10 11.09
CA GLY A 56 1.10 -24.02 10.02
C GLY A 56 1.01 -25.49 10.48
N ARG A 57 1.93 -25.93 11.36
CA ARG A 57 1.86 -27.28 11.96
C ARG A 57 0.72 -27.42 12.96
N LYS A 58 0.40 -26.36 13.71
CA LYS A 58 -0.65 -26.38 14.73
C LYS A 58 -2.06 -26.34 14.12
N TYR A 59 -2.23 -25.70 12.98
CA TYR A 59 -3.52 -25.50 12.30
C TYR A 59 -3.49 -25.96 10.83
N PRO A 60 -3.13 -27.20 10.53
CA PRO A 60 -2.88 -27.66 9.15
C PRO A 60 -4.13 -27.67 8.27
N ASP A 61 -5.31 -27.72 8.87
CA ASP A 61 -6.59 -27.70 8.16
C ASP A 61 -7.02 -26.27 7.73
N VAL A 62 -6.43 -25.24 8.33
CA VAL A 62 -6.77 -23.84 8.06
C VAL A 62 -5.61 -23.09 7.42
N ILE A 63 -4.38 -23.34 7.87
CA ILE A 63 -3.19 -22.58 7.43
C ILE A 63 -2.43 -23.36 6.37
N ARG A 64 -2.16 -22.68 5.25
CA ARG A 64 -1.26 -23.15 4.20
C ARG A 64 -0.10 -22.17 4.02
N VAL A 65 1.12 -22.66 4.19
CA VAL A 65 2.34 -21.86 4.08
C VAL A 65 2.98 -22.05 2.71
N ILE A 66 3.24 -20.96 2.02
CA ILE A 66 4.00 -20.87 0.76
C ILE A 66 5.33 -20.20 1.11
N ALA A 67 6.36 -21.02 1.31
CA ALA A 67 7.66 -20.53 1.76
C ALA A 67 8.67 -20.44 0.63
N SER A 68 9.28 -19.27 0.44
CA SER A 68 10.33 -19.05 -0.55
C SER A 68 11.70 -19.48 -0.01
N LYS A 69 12.58 -19.93 -0.92
CA LYS A 69 13.99 -20.30 -0.59
C LYS A 69 14.91 -19.08 -0.51
N GLN A 70 14.49 -17.96 -1.10
CA GLN A 70 15.18 -16.68 -1.11
C GLN A 70 14.14 -15.57 -1.07
N ASN A 71 14.55 -14.35 -0.70
CA ASN A 71 13.65 -13.19 -0.74
C ASN A 71 13.33 -12.85 -2.21
N LEU A 72 12.07 -12.97 -2.58
CA LEU A 72 11.53 -12.68 -3.92
C LEU A 72 11.02 -11.24 -4.05
N GLY A 73 10.81 -10.56 -2.91
CA GLY A 73 10.16 -9.27 -2.81
C GLY A 73 8.64 -9.34 -2.80
N ALA A 74 8.02 -8.29 -2.28
CA ALA A 74 6.59 -8.24 -2.00
C ALA A 74 5.70 -8.60 -3.20
N ALA A 75 6.04 -8.13 -4.41
CA ALA A 75 5.22 -8.37 -5.61
C ALA A 75 5.20 -9.85 -6.02
N ALA A 76 6.35 -10.52 -6.04
CA ALA A 76 6.44 -11.94 -6.40
C ALA A 76 5.85 -12.82 -5.28
N ASN A 77 6.11 -12.48 -4.01
CA ASN A 77 5.52 -13.17 -2.88
C ASN A 77 3.99 -13.04 -2.87
N ASN A 78 3.45 -11.84 -3.15
CA ASN A 78 2.02 -11.64 -3.29
C ASN A 78 1.42 -12.50 -4.40
N ARG A 79 2.05 -12.56 -5.57
CA ARG A 79 1.57 -13.34 -6.72
C ARG A 79 1.46 -14.82 -6.36
N GLN A 80 2.53 -15.45 -5.89
CA GLN A 80 2.51 -16.87 -5.53
C GLN A 80 1.50 -17.19 -4.41
N THR A 81 1.31 -16.25 -3.48
CA THR A 81 0.35 -16.41 -2.37
C THR A 81 -1.09 -16.38 -2.88
N VAL A 82 -1.42 -15.41 -3.78
CA VAL A 82 -2.74 -15.33 -4.39
C VAL A 82 -3.03 -16.52 -5.30
N GLU A 83 -2.06 -16.98 -6.10
CA GLU A 83 -2.19 -18.19 -6.94
C GLU A 83 -2.51 -19.42 -6.10
N ALA A 84 -2.00 -19.48 -4.88
CA ALA A 84 -2.26 -20.55 -3.95
C ALA A 84 -3.65 -20.47 -3.27
N CYS A 85 -4.34 -19.31 -3.28
CA CYS A 85 -5.68 -19.15 -2.73
C CYS A 85 -6.72 -19.97 -3.53
N ARG A 86 -7.71 -20.57 -2.84
CA ARG A 86 -8.78 -21.39 -3.46
C ARG A 86 -10.16 -20.77 -3.34
N GLY A 87 -10.31 -19.80 -2.43
CA GLY A 87 -11.59 -19.18 -2.11
C GLY A 87 -12.23 -18.40 -3.27
N LYS A 88 -13.54 -18.34 -3.30
CA LYS A 88 -14.34 -17.42 -4.15
C LYS A 88 -14.01 -15.96 -3.84
N TYR A 89 -13.66 -15.68 -2.58
CA TYR A 89 -13.25 -14.36 -2.08
C TYR A 89 -11.81 -14.39 -1.61
N ILE A 90 -11.11 -13.27 -1.80
CA ILE A 90 -9.78 -13.02 -1.23
C ILE A 90 -9.93 -11.93 -0.17
N ALA A 91 -9.50 -12.20 1.05
CA ALA A 91 -9.40 -11.24 2.14
C ALA A 91 -7.93 -10.94 2.42
N PHE A 92 -7.58 -9.67 2.53
CA PHE A 92 -6.19 -9.23 2.69
C PHE A 92 -5.86 -8.99 4.15
N CYS A 93 -4.71 -9.51 4.61
CA CYS A 93 -4.13 -9.20 5.90
C CYS A 93 -2.61 -9.34 5.77
N GLU A 94 -1.87 -8.25 5.77
CA GLU A 94 -0.41 -8.28 5.76
C GLU A 94 0.12 -8.79 7.10
N GLY A 95 1.35 -9.34 7.11
CA GLY A 95 1.92 -9.97 8.31
C GLY A 95 2.28 -9.00 9.45
N ASP A 96 2.21 -7.70 9.23
CA ASP A 96 2.37 -6.64 10.25
C ASP A 96 1.03 -6.05 10.72
N ASP A 97 -0.07 -6.26 9.98
CA ASP A 97 -1.42 -5.82 10.32
C ASP A 97 -2.22 -6.92 11.05
N PHE A 98 -3.37 -6.61 11.62
CA PHE A 98 -4.23 -7.64 12.22
C PHE A 98 -5.71 -7.27 12.22
N TRP A 99 -6.57 -8.30 12.14
CA TRP A 99 -8.00 -8.15 12.32
C TRP A 99 -8.34 -8.24 13.81
N HIS A 100 -8.96 -7.20 14.35
CA HIS A 100 -9.35 -7.17 15.75
C HIS A 100 -10.82 -7.54 15.96
N ASN A 101 -11.65 -7.44 14.91
CA ASN A 101 -13.07 -7.77 14.98
C ASN A 101 -13.29 -9.23 14.51
N PRO A 102 -13.85 -10.11 15.36
CA PRO A 102 -13.98 -11.53 15.04
C PRO A 102 -15.06 -11.84 14.00
N VAL A 103 -15.93 -10.90 13.65
CA VAL A 103 -16.97 -11.07 12.63
C VAL A 103 -16.72 -10.29 11.34
N LYS A 104 -15.47 -9.82 11.14
CA LYS A 104 -15.08 -9.07 9.94
C LYS A 104 -15.40 -9.85 8.66
N LEU A 105 -14.91 -11.09 8.55
CA LEU A 105 -15.15 -11.91 7.35
C LEU A 105 -16.61 -12.16 7.12
N GLN A 106 -17.37 -12.49 8.18
CA GLN A 106 -18.81 -12.75 8.08
C GLN A 106 -19.54 -11.54 7.49
N LYS A 107 -19.35 -10.35 8.08
CA LYS A 107 -20.01 -9.11 7.62
C LYS A 107 -19.70 -8.78 6.16
N GLN A 108 -18.45 -8.87 5.76
CA GLN A 108 -18.01 -8.49 4.41
C GLN A 108 -18.48 -9.50 3.35
N VAL A 109 -18.47 -10.78 3.66
CA VAL A 109 -18.95 -11.83 2.76
C VAL A 109 -20.47 -11.81 2.64
N ASP A 110 -21.21 -11.61 3.73
CA ASP A 110 -22.68 -11.47 3.69
C ASP A 110 -23.09 -10.32 2.77
N TYR A 111 -22.37 -9.20 2.83
CA TYR A 111 -22.61 -8.09 1.93
C TYR A 111 -22.34 -8.48 0.46
N LEU A 112 -21.19 -9.10 0.19
CA LEU A 112 -20.85 -9.55 -1.17
C LEU A 112 -21.86 -10.57 -1.72
N GLU A 113 -22.30 -11.53 -0.91
CA GLU A 113 -23.30 -12.53 -1.34
C GLU A 113 -24.66 -11.89 -1.60
N GLY A 114 -25.09 -10.93 -0.79
CA GLY A 114 -26.34 -10.18 -0.96
C GLY A 114 -26.33 -9.17 -2.11
N HIS A 115 -25.13 -8.77 -2.61
CA HIS A 115 -24.99 -7.72 -3.62
C HIS A 115 -24.08 -8.20 -4.78
N PRO A 116 -24.61 -8.93 -5.76
CA PRO A 116 -23.83 -9.49 -6.88
C PRO A 116 -23.05 -8.45 -7.69
N GLY A 117 -23.52 -7.20 -7.76
CA GLY A 117 -22.84 -6.08 -8.42
C GLY A 117 -21.66 -5.48 -7.64
N CYS A 118 -21.50 -5.85 -6.35
CA CYS A 118 -20.37 -5.41 -5.55
C CYS A 118 -19.17 -6.33 -5.76
N GLY A 119 -18.02 -5.75 -6.09
CA GLY A 119 -16.77 -6.49 -6.34
C GLY A 119 -15.79 -6.49 -5.18
N LEU A 120 -15.87 -5.47 -4.33
CA LEU A 120 -14.96 -5.25 -3.22
C LEU A 120 -15.69 -4.59 -2.05
N VAL A 121 -15.45 -5.11 -0.84
CA VAL A 121 -15.91 -4.52 0.42
C VAL A 121 -14.69 -4.19 1.28
N TYR A 122 -14.65 -2.99 1.81
CA TYR A 122 -13.63 -2.55 2.76
C TYR A 122 -14.28 -1.91 3.99
N SER A 123 -13.51 -1.73 5.06
CA SER A 123 -14.06 -1.22 6.33
C SER A 123 -13.21 -0.08 6.91
N GLY A 124 -13.73 0.56 7.94
CA GLY A 124 -12.93 1.37 8.84
C GLY A 124 -11.83 0.54 9.51
N TYR A 125 -10.85 1.21 10.07
CA TYR A 125 -9.71 0.57 10.74
C TYR A 125 -9.16 1.45 11.86
N ASP A 126 -8.47 0.78 12.79
CA ASP A 126 -7.63 1.43 13.79
C ASP A 126 -6.21 1.60 13.26
N VAL A 127 -5.46 2.56 13.78
CA VAL A 127 -4.03 2.71 13.51
C VAL A 127 -3.25 2.49 14.78
N TYR A 128 -2.32 1.54 14.78
CA TYR A 128 -1.44 1.26 15.91
C TYR A 128 -0.02 1.73 15.63
N HIS A 129 0.52 2.50 16.56
CA HIS A 129 1.91 2.97 16.56
C HIS A 129 2.74 2.21 17.59
N PRO A 130 3.49 1.18 17.23
CA PRO A 130 4.23 0.34 18.19
C PRO A 130 5.23 1.13 19.05
N ARG A 131 5.99 2.06 18.46
CA ARG A 131 6.97 2.87 19.19
C ARG A 131 6.36 3.74 20.30
N LEU A 132 5.14 4.21 20.08
CA LEU A 132 4.42 5.06 21.01
C LEU A 132 3.48 4.25 21.92
N ASN A 133 3.35 2.96 21.65
CA ASN A 133 2.33 2.08 22.23
C ASN A 133 0.95 2.74 22.23
N LYS A 134 0.59 3.38 21.10
CA LYS A 134 -0.63 4.17 20.95
C LYS A 134 -1.50 3.64 19.82
N THR A 135 -2.79 3.47 20.10
CA THR A 135 -3.80 3.17 19.09
C THR A 135 -4.70 4.37 18.85
N ILE A 136 -4.86 4.77 17.60
CA ILE A 136 -5.89 5.70 17.15
C ILE A 136 -7.06 4.85 16.68
N LYS A 137 -8.17 4.91 17.40
CA LYS A 137 -9.38 4.17 17.09
C LYS A 137 -10.15 4.84 15.96
N ASP A 138 -10.79 4.02 15.11
CA ASP A 138 -11.63 4.45 14.00
C ASP A 138 -10.99 5.58 13.20
N PHE A 139 -9.88 5.28 12.54
CA PHE A 139 -9.00 6.27 11.92
C PHE A 139 -9.70 7.12 10.86
N ILE A 140 -10.62 6.55 10.09
CA ILE A 140 -11.42 7.27 9.08
C ILE A 140 -12.23 8.37 9.75
N ARG A 141 -12.96 8.04 10.80
CA ARG A 141 -13.74 8.99 11.59
C ARG A 141 -12.85 10.02 12.32
N TYR A 142 -11.73 9.55 12.89
CA TYR A 142 -10.75 10.42 13.55
C TYR A 142 -10.22 11.51 12.61
N LYS A 143 -10.05 11.18 11.30
CA LYS A 143 -9.63 12.11 10.27
C LYS A 143 -10.75 12.99 9.73
N GLY A 144 -12.00 12.70 10.07
CA GLY A 144 -13.16 13.37 9.48
C GLY A 144 -13.32 13.08 7.98
N TRP A 145 -12.85 11.89 7.53
CA TRP A 145 -12.95 11.51 6.13
C TRP A 145 -14.32 10.90 5.84
N GLU A 146 -14.93 11.35 4.75
CA GLU A 146 -16.16 10.80 4.20
C GLU A 146 -15.78 9.91 3.01
N MET A 147 -16.12 8.62 3.10
CA MET A 147 -15.82 7.67 2.03
C MET A 147 -16.94 7.72 0.99
N PRO A 148 -16.62 7.89 -0.32
CA PRO A 148 -17.63 7.94 -1.36
C PRO A 148 -18.34 6.60 -1.52
N GLU A 149 -19.66 6.65 -1.81
CA GLU A 149 -20.49 5.43 -1.99
C GLU A 149 -20.15 4.66 -3.26
N ASN A 150 -19.86 5.36 -4.36
CA ASN A 150 -19.55 4.77 -5.67
C ASN A 150 -18.30 5.41 -6.25
N PRO A 151 -17.10 5.07 -5.73
CA PRO A 151 -15.86 5.67 -6.18
C PRO A 151 -15.58 5.34 -7.65
N THR A 152 -15.03 6.32 -8.35
CA THR A 152 -14.55 6.22 -9.73
C THR A 152 -13.01 6.22 -9.76
N VAL A 153 -12.41 5.95 -10.91
CA VAL A 153 -10.95 6.07 -11.08
C VAL A 153 -10.47 7.48 -10.73
N ALA A 154 -11.24 8.52 -11.08
CA ALA A 154 -10.90 9.91 -10.78
C ALA A 154 -10.75 10.14 -9.27
N ASP A 155 -11.64 9.55 -8.45
CA ASP A 155 -11.57 9.67 -6.99
C ASP A 155 -10.30 9.05 -6.38
N PHE A 156 -9.71 8.05 -7.04
CA PHE A 156 -8.43 7.47 -6.61
C PHE A 156 -7.21 8.29 -7.06
N VAL A 157 -7.34 8.99 -8.18
CA VAL A 157 -6.25 9.75 -8.81
C VAL A 157 -6.20 11.19 -8.30
N GLU A 158 -7.30 11.73 -7.80
CA GLU A 158 -7.36 13.11 -7.32
C GLU A 158 -6.34 13.37 -6.20
N GLU A 159 -5.73 14.56 -6.24
CA GLU A 159 -4.82 15.01 -5.20
C GLU A 159 -5.53 15.04 -3.84
N ASN A 160 -4.89 14.48 -2.84
CA ASN A 160 -5.46 14.31 -1.51
C ASN A 160 -6.68 13.38 -1.42
N SER A 161 -6.86 12.51 -2.40
CA SER A 161 -7.92 11.51 -2.38
C SER A 161 -8.02 10.80 -1.04
N VAL A 162 -9.21 10.82 -0.47
CA VAL A 162 -9.54 10.06 0.74
C VAL A 162 -9.41 8.55 0.47
N LEU A 163 -9.75 8.11 -0.73
CA LEU A 163 -9.69 6.69 -1.12
C LEU A 163 -8.27 6.14 -1.15
N GLY A 164 -7.33 6.88 -1.75
CA GLY A 164 -5.93 6.47 -1.80
C GLY A 164 -5.24 6.43 -0.42
N ARG A 165 -5.84 7.07 0.59
CA ARG A 165 -5.34 7.12 1.98
C ARG A 165 -6.23 6.37 2.95
N GLY A 166 -7.50 6.11 2.59
CA GLY A 166 -8.53 5.59 3.48
C GLY A 166 -8.73 4.08 3.35
N ILE A 167 -8.36 3.46 2.23
CA ILE A 167 -8.46 2.00 2.08
C ILE A 167 -7.17 1.35 2.54
N ALA A 168 -7.11 0.93 3.79
CA ALA A 168 -6.03 0.09 4.27
C ALA A 168 -6.22 -1.33 3.73
N THR A 169 -5.19 -1.93 3.13
CA THR A 169 -5.24 -3.24 2.46
C THR A 169 -5.81 -4.32 3.38
N CYS A 170 -5.44 -4.32 4.65
CA CYS A 170 -5.93 -5.29 5.65
C CYS A 170 -7.45 -5.21 5.92
N THR A 171 -8.16 -4.19 5.40
CA THR A 171 -9.61 -4.07 5.54
C THR A 171 -10.39 -4.74 4.42
N VAL A 172 -9.74 -5.10 3.31
CA VAL A 172 -10.38 -5.48 2.04
C VAL A 172 -10.75 -6.95 1.98
N VAL A 173 -11.97 -7.22 1.47
CA VAL A 173 -12.41 -8.52 0.93
C VAL A 173 -12.97 -8.28 -0.47
N LEU A 174 -12.56 -9.09 -1.44
CA LEU A 174 -12.95 -8.92 -2.84
C LEU A 174 -13.28 -10.23 -3.53
N ARG A 175 -14.00 -10.15 -4.66
CA ARG A 175 -14.27 -11.29 -5.55
C ARG A 175 -13.00 -11.68 -6.29
N ARG A 176 -12.58 -12.93 -6.15
CA ARG A 176 -11.41 -13.47 -6.85
C ARG A 176 -11.52 -13.33 -8.36
N ALA A 177 -12.66 -13.69 -8.94
CA ALA A 177 -12.86 -13.60 -10.39
C ALA A 177 -12.62 -12.18 -10.93
N LEU A 178 -13.08 -11.15 -10.20
CA LEU A 178 -12.84 -9.76 -10.57
C LEU A 178 -11.37 -9.36 -10.40
N TYR A 179 -10.71 -9.85 -9.34
CA TYR A 179 -9.27 -9.65 -9.15
C TYR A 179 -8.47 -10.22 -10.34
N ASP A 180 -8.76 -11.46 -10.73
CA ASP A 180 -8.07 -12.14 -11.82
C ASP A 180 -8.34 -11.43 -13.17
N GLU A 181 -9.59 -11.01 -13.40
CA GLU A 181 -9.97 -10.23 -14.59
C GLU A 181 -9.20 -8.91 -14.70
N VAL A 182 -9.18 -8.11 -13.63
CA VAL A 182 -8.49 -6.81 -13.59
C VAL A 182 -6.99 -6.99 -13.78
N LYS A 183 -6.39 -7.95 -13.09
CA LYS A 183 -4.94 -8.21 -13.18
C LYS A 183 -4.50 -8.67 -14.57
N SER A 184 -5.36 -9.43 -15.27
CA SER A 184 -5.06 -9.92 -16.62
C SER A 184 -5.37 -8.89 -17.72
N ALA A 185 -6.28 -7.96 -17.47
CA ALA A 185 -6.68 -6.94 -18.45
C ALA A 185 -5.55 -5.92 -18.72
N ASP A 186 -4.71 -5.63 -17.73
CA ASP A 186 -3.58 -4.71 -17.88
C ASP A 186 -2.31 -5.26 -17.21
N PRO A 187 -1.58 -6.16 -17.89
CA PRO A 187 -0.34 -6.72 -17.36
C PRO A 187 0.76 -5.67 -17.13
N TYR A 188 0.77 -4.58 -17.90
CA TYR A 188 1.73 -3.51 -17.68
C TYR A 188 1.50 -2.81 -16.34
N LEU A 189 0.26 -2.47 -16.02
CA LEU A 189 -0.09 -1.81 -14.77
C LEU A 189 0.12 -2.72 -13.55
N HIS A 190 -0.20 -4.02 -13.68
CA HIS A 190 -0.32 -4.91 -12.52
C HIS A 190 0.78 -5.96 -12.37
N GLN A 191 1.54 -6.27 -13.43
CA GLN A 191 2.44 -7.44 -13.45
C GLN A 191 3.86 -7.11 -13.93
N SER A 192 4.09 -5.96 -14.56
CA SER A 192 5.39 -5.59 -15.11
C SER A 192 6.49 -5.39 -14.05
N GLY A 193 6.11 -5.10 -12.79
CA GLY A 193 7.04 -4.68 -11.75
C GLY A 193 7.51 -3.22 -11.90
N HIS A 194 6.99 -2.49 -12.90
CA HIS A 194 7.32 -1.09 -13.12
C HIS A 194 6.82 -0.21 -11.97
N PHE A 195 5.58 -0.45 -11.52
CA PHE A 195 4.99 0.30 -10.42
C PHE A 195 5.23 -0.39 -9.08
N ARG A 196 5.68 0.40 -8.08
CA ARG A 196 6.01 -0.09 -6.74
C ARG A 196 4.80 -0.25 -5.82
N MET A 197 3.67 0.35 -6.19
CA MET A 197 2.38 0.14 -5.53
C MET A 197 1.65 -1.05 -6.17
N GLY A 198 0.76 -1.68 -5.42
CA GLY A 198 0.02 -2.85 -5.90
C GLY A 198 -1.47 -2.79 -5.60
N ASP A 199 -1.89 -1.90 -4.73
CA ASP A 199 -3.23 -1.81 -4.16
C ASP A 199 -4.08 -0.68 -4.79
N THR A 200 -3.63 0.55 -4.76
CA THR A 200 -4.42 1.71 -5.22
C THR A 200 -4.87 1.57 -6.68
N GLN A 201 -3.96 1.17 -7.60
CA GLN A 201 -4.32 0.93 -8.99
C GLN A 201 -5.30 -0.24 -9.15
N LEU A 202 -5.20 -1.25 -8.30
CA LEU A 202 -6.13 -2.37 -8.32
C LEU A 202 -7.54 -1.93 -7.90
N TRP A 203 -7.64 -1.17 -6.82
CA TRP A 203 -8.93 -0.62 -6.37
C TRP A 203 -9.54 0.32 -7.40
N ALA A 204 -8.73 1.22 -7.98
CA ALA A 204 -9.16 2.12 -9.04
C ALA A 204 -9.70 1.37 -10.27
N GLU A 205 -9.03 0.32 -10.72
CA GLU A 205 -9.50 -0.46 -11.86
C GLU A 205 -10.72 -1.33 -11.53
N MET A 206 -10.81 -1.87 -10.31
CA MET A 206 -12.00 -2.60 -9.87
C MET A 206 -13.24 -1.70 -9.84
N SER A 207 -13.09 -0.41 -9.52
CA SER A 207 -14.21 0.56 -9.53
C SER A 207 -14.81 0.79 -10.91
N THR A 208 -14.09 0.47 -12.00
CA THR A 208 -14.63 0.54 -13.37
C THR A 208 -15.52 -0.64 -13.74
N LYS A 209 -15.49 -1.71 -12.97
CA LYS A 209 -16.13 -2.98 -13.32
C LYS A 209 -17.20 -3.42 -12.31
N ALA A 210 -17.12 -2.94 -11.07
CA ALA A 210 -18.01 -3.32 -10.00
C ALA A 210 -18.11 -2.23 -8.94
N GLN A 211 -19.17 -2.25 -8.15
CA GLN A 211 -19.30 -1.36 -6.99
C GLN A 211 -18.29 -1.74 -5.90
N LEU A 212 -17.79 -0.71 -5.21
CA LEU A 212 -16.96 -0.82 -4.01
C LEU A 212 -17.79 -0.35 -2.82
N HIS A 213 -17.86 -1.16 -1.75
CA HIS A 213 -18.68 -0.84 -0.59
C HIS A 213 -17.84 -0.59 0.67
N TYR A 214 -18.17 0.47 1.38
CA TYR A 214 -17.55 0.83 2.66
C TYR A 214 -18.44 0.42 3.85
N ILE A 215 -17.90 -0.37 4.77
CA ILE A 215 -18.54 -0.65 6.08
C ILE A 215 -17.98 0.36 7.10
N PRO A 216 -18.80 1.27 7.66
CA PRO A 216 -18.34 2.32 8.56
C PRO A 216 -18.09 1.80 10.00
N GLU A 217 -17.44 0.65 10.12
CA GLU A 217 -17.00 0.05 11.37
C GLU A 217 -15.50 -0.26 11.29
N SER A 218 -14.77 -0.02 12.37
CA SER A 218 -13.37 -0.42 12.49
C SER A 218 -13.29 -1.94 12.71
N LEU A 219 -12.83 -2.68 11.70
CA LEU A 219 -12.77 -4.15 11.74
C LEU A 219 -11.33 -4.70 11.76
N ALA A 220 -10.35 -3.86 11.39
CA ALA A 220 -8.94 -4.22 11.31
C ALA A 220 -8.07 -3.14 11.96
N THR A 221 -6.82 -3.46 12.22
CA THR A 221 -5.81 -2.50 12.69
C THR A 221 -4.64 -2.49 11.74
N HIS A 222 -4.37 -1.32 11.17
CA HIS A 222 -3.15 -1.06 10.42
C HIS A 222 -2.02 -0.67 11.37
N VAL A 223 -0.90 -1.37 11.28
CA VAL A 223 0.27 -1.14 12.14
C VAL A 223 1.28 -0.27 11.39
N ILE A 224 1.63 0.85 12.01
CA ILE A 224 2.66 1.74 11.47
C ILE A 224 4.03 1.21 11.86
N SER A 225 4.55 0.28 11.04
CA SER A 225 5.90 -0.25 11.20
C SER A 225 6.96 0.69 10.62
N ASP A 226 8.19 0.62 11.14
CA ASP A 226 9.32 1.41 10.63
C ASP A 226 9.83 0.94 9.28
N GLU A 227 9.46 -0.28 8.88
CA GLU A 227 9.95 -0.96 7.68
C GLU A 227 8.95 -0.89 6.51
N SER A 228 7.84 -0.15 6.67
CA SER A 228 6.89 0.01 5.58
C SER A 228 7.52 0.72 4.37
N ALA A 229 7.14 0.31 3.18
CA ALA A 229 7.65 0.88 1.92
C ALA A 229 7.52 2.41 1.84
N THR A 230 6.46 2.95 2.45
CA THR A 230 6.14 4.39 2.50
C THR A 230 6.91 5.17 3.57
N ARG A 231 7.68 4.49 4.45
CA ARG A 231 8.38 5.10 5.60
C ARG A 231 9.84 4.68 5.73
N SER A 232 10.41 4.16 4.65
CA SER A 232 11.81 3.78 4.64
C SER A 232 12.71 4.93 5.09
N LYS A 233 13.70 4.64 5.95
CA LYS A 233 14.76 5.60 6.32
C LYS A 233 15.72 5.88 5.15
N ASP A 234 15.71 5.04 4.13
CA ASP A 234 16.47 5.24 2.90
C ASP A 234 15.75 6.24 2.00
N VAL A 235 16.31 7.43 1.94
CA VAL A 235 15.80 8.55 1.12
C VAL A 235 15.65 8.15 -0.35
N THR A 236 16.56 7.32 -0.87
CA THR A 236 16.50 6.84 -2.25
C THR A 236 15.27 5.95 -2.48
N LYS A 237 15.02 5.02 -1.55
CA LYS A 237 13.84 4.14 -1.65
C LYS A 237 12.54 4.94 -1.59
N LEU A 238 12.46 5.92 -0.69
CA LEU A 238 11.29 6.82 -0.60
C LEU A 238 11.06 7.59 -1.88
N LEU A 239 12.09 8.24 -2.42
CA LEU A 239 11.96 9.04 -3.63
C LEU A 239 11.60 8.19 -4.85
N LEU A 240 12.18 6.98 -4.97
CA LEU A 240 11.80 6.04 -6.02
C LEU A 240 10.36 5.54 -5.87
N PHE A 241 9.84 5.46 -4.65
CA PHE A 241 8.44 5.13 -4.41
C PHE A 241 7.52 6.29 -4.82
N GLU A 242 7.85 7.54 -4.42
CA GLU A 242 7.11 8.75 -4.82
C GLU A 242 7.06 8.92 -6.35
N ILE A 243 8.19 8.71 -7.05
CA ILE A 243 8.27 8.75 -8.51
C ILE A 243 7.36 7.71 -9.12
N SER A 244 7.46 6.46 -8.67
CA SER A 244 6.66 5.36 -9.18
C SER A 244 5.16 5.56 -8.93
N GLN A 245 4.78 6.15 -7.80
CA GLN A 245 3.40 6.54 -7.51
C GLN A 245 2.89 7.58 -8.51
N ALA A 246 3.67 8.64 -8.74
CA ALA A 246 3.28 9.68 -9.69
C ALA A 246 3.17 9.13 -11.12
N GLU A 247 4.09 8.27 -11.55
CA GLU A 247 4.05 7.59 -12.86
C GLU A 247 2.80 6.71 -13.02
N MET A 248 2.43 5.97 -11.98
CA MET A 248 1.21 5.16 -11.96
C MET A 248 -0.04 6.05 -12.10
N MET A 249 -0.12 7.16 -11.36
CA MET A 249 -1.24 8.10 -11.48
C MET A 249 -1.30 8.75 -12.86
N LEU A 250 -0.16 9.11 -13.45
CA LEU A 250 -0.08 9.61 -14.82
C LEU A 250 -0.54 8.57 -15.85
N TYR A 251 -0.19 7.31 -15.63
CA TYR A 251 -0.68 6.22 -16.47
C TYR A 251 -2.20 6.10 -16.42
N LEU A 252 -2.80 6.12 -15.22
CA LEU A 252 -4.25 6.10 -15.03
C LEU A 252 -4.92 7.33 -15.66
N CYS A 253 -4.34 8.53 -15.51
CA CYS A 253 -4.82 9.74 -16.19
C CYS A 253 -4.90 9.55 -17.71
N GLY A 254 -3.88 8.97 -18.32
CA GLY A 254 -3.85 8.70 -19.76
C GLY A 254 -4.83 7.60 -20.18
N LYS A 255 -4.85 6.49 -19.44
CA LYS A 255 -5.71 5.32 -19.73
C LYS A 255 -7.20 5.65 -19.69
N TYR A 256 -7.61 6.46 -18.71
CA TYR A 256 -9.01 6.81 -18.48
C TYR A 256 -9.38 8.22 -18.97
N ASN A 257 -8.47 8.88 -19.69
CA ASN A 257 -8.66 10.23 -20.21
C ASN A 257 -9.19 11.21 -19.17
N LEU A 258 -8.55 11.21 -17.98
CA LEU A 258 -8.93 12.05 -16.86
C LEU A 258 -8.64 13.54 -17.13
N PRO A 259 -9.30 14.46 -16.41
CA PRO A 259 -9.11 15.91 -16.57
C PRO A 259 -7.64 16.35 -16.50
N GLN A 260 -7.28 17.33 -17.35
CA GLN A 260 -5.91 17.81 -17.51
C GLN A 260 -5.29 18.31 -16.18
N HIS A 261 -6.07 18.94 -15.31
CA HIS A 261 -5.57 19.42 -14.01
C HIS A 261 -5.06 18.29 -13.11
N MET A 262 -5.69 17.10 -13.13
CA MET A 262 -5.21 15.95 -12.36
C MET A 262 -3.85 15.47 -12.89
N ARG A 263 -3.70 15.44 -14.22
CA ARG A 263 -2.42 15.11 -14.86
C ARG A 263 -1.32 16.09 -14.46
N GLU A 264 -1.60 17.40 -14.48
CA GLU A 264 -0.64 18.46 -14.11
C GLU A 264 -0.14 18.32 -12.67
N VAL A 265 -1.02 17.96 -11.75
CA VAL A 265 -0.66 17.68 -10.34
C VAL A 265 0.34 16.54 -10.24
N HIS A 266 0.09 15.42 -10.93
CA HIS A 266 0.99 14.26 -10.87
C HIS A 266 2.27 14.47 -11.67
N GLU A 267 2.27 15.26 -12.73
CA GLU A 267 3.48 15.73 -13.42
C GLU A 267 4.35 16.57 -12.48
N TRP A 268 3.73 17.45 -11.69
CA TRP A 268 4.45 18.22 -10.67
C TRP A 268 5.03 17.32 -9.57
N TRP A 269 4.27 16.33 -9.07
CA TRP A 269 4.77 15.37 -8.07
C TRP A 269 5.95 14.57 -8.61
N TRP A 270 5.85 14.08 -9.84
CA TRP A 270 6.92 13.37 -10.52
C TRP A 270 8.17 14.22 -10.67
N CYS A 271 8.02 15.46 -11.15
CA CYS A 271 9.11 16.43 -11.28
C CYS A 271 9.80 16.69 -9.93
N ASN A 272 9.02 16.99 -8.90
CA ASN A 272 9.53 17.30 -7.57
C ASN A 272 10.33 16.14 -6.97
N ALA A 273 9.81 14.93 -7.01
CA ALA A 273 10.46 13.73 -6.48
C ALA A 273 11.71 13.38 -7.30
N SER A 274 11.65 13.48 -8.64
CA SER A 274 12.78 13.20 -9.53
C SER A 274 13.92 14.20 -9.35
N LEU A 275 13.64 15.52 -9.22
CA LEU A 275 14.67 16.52 -8.93
C LEU A 275 15.29 16.35 -7.54
N ARG A 276 14.51 15.92 -6.54
CA ARG A 276 15.06 15.60 -5.20
C ARG A 276 15.99 14.40 -5.27
N LEU A 277 15.64 13.38 -6.06
CA LEU A 277 16.48 12.20 -6.28
C LEU A 277 17.75 12.56 -7.05
N ALA A 278 17.62 13.34 -8.14
CA ALA A 278 18.74 13.83 -8.93
C ALA A 278 19.73 14.63 -8.07
N LEU A 279 19.23 15.54 -7.26
CA LEU A 279 20.06 16.30 -6.31
C LEU A 279 20.75 15.38 -5.30
N TYR A 280 20.02 14.42 -4.72
CA TYR A 280 20.55 13.51 -3.70
C TYR A 280 21.66 12.62 -4.25
N ARG A 281 21.48 12.09 -5.47
CA ARG A 281 22.44 11.20 -6.16
C ARG A 281 23.52 11.94 -6.94
N ARG A 282 23.36 13.24 -7.13
CA ARG A 282 24.17 14.05 -8.08
C ARG A 282 24.07 13.48 -9.49
N ASP A 283 22.84 13.27 -9.95
CA ASP A 283 22.51 12.66 -11.23
C ASP A 283 22.07 13.77 -12.22
N PRO A 284 23.01 14.24 -13.09
CA PRO A 284 22.68 15.28 -14.08
C PRO A 284 21.77 14.76 -15.19
N ASP A 285 21.79 13.46 -15.49
CA ASP A 285 21.00 12.88 -16.57
C ASP A 285 19.52 12.86 -16.18
N LEU A 286 19.20 12.41 -14.97
CA LEU A 286 17.84 12.50 -14.42
C LEU A 286 17.38 13.96 -14.34
N ALA A 287 18.24 14.89 -13.92
CA ALA A 287 17.87 16.31 -13.88
C ALA A 287 17.56 16.85 -15.29
N ASN A 288 18.34 16.48 -16.32
CA ASN A 288 18.10 16.87 -17.70
C ASN A 288 16.81 16.23 -18.25
N GLU A 289 16.52 14.98 -17.90
CA GLU A 289 15.26 14.32 -18.27
C GLU A 289 14.06 15.11 -17.73
N VAL A 290 14.08 15.47 -16.44
CA VAL A 290 13.02 16.30 -15.84
C VAL A 290 12.89 17.64 -16.58
N ARG A 291 14.03 18.30 -16.88
CA ARG A 291 14.02 19.58 -17.60
C ARG A 291 13.45 19.48 -19.00
N SER A 292 13.61 18.35 -19.68
CA SER A 292 13.03 18.13 -21.01
C SER A 292 11.50 18.00 -21.00
N ARG A 293 10.94 17.50 -19.91
CA ARG A 293 9.47 17.30 -19.75
C ARG A 293 8.76 18.56 -19.22
N ILE A 294 9.41 19.32 -18.35
CA ILE A 294 8.82 20.49 -17.69
C ILE A 294 9.42 21.77 -18.23
N LYS A 295 8.55 22.61 -18.81
CA LYS A 295 8.98 23.87 -19.48
C LYS A 295 9.36 24.98 -18.51
N THR A 296 8.70 25.06 -17.38
CA THR A 296 8.90 26.13 -16.38
C THR A 296 9.27 25.56 -15.03
N PHE A 297 10.38 25.99 -14.45
CA PHE A 297 10.82 25.65 -13.11
C PHE A 297 10.64 26.83 -12.17
N SER A 298 10.16 26.55 -10.96
CA SER A 298 10.26 27.47 -9.83
C SER A 298 11.72 27.67 -9.41
N ALA A 299 12.01 28.68 -8.60
CA ALA A 299 13.35 28.93 -8.09
C ALA A 299 13.92 27.70 -7.32
N GLN A 300 13.07 26.97 -6.60
CA GLN A 300 13.47 25.78 -5.86
C GLN A 300 13.82 24.61 -6.80
N GLU A 301 13.08 24.42 -7.87
CA GLU A 301 13.35 23.39 -8.89
C GLU A 301 14.62 23.71 -9.67
N TRP A 302 14.86 24.98 -10.06
CA TRP A 302 16.11 25.41 -10.64
C TRP A 302 17.30 25.14 -9.72
N PHE A 303 17.12 25.40 -8.45
CA PHE A 303 18.17 25.13 -7.47
C PHE A 303 18.52 23.64 -7.36
N ARG A 304 17.50 22.78 -7.33
CA ARG A 304 17.68 21.31 -7.33
C ARG A 304 18.35 20.81 -8.62
N TYR A 305 17.93 21.36 -9.76
CA TYR A 305 18.49 21.05 -11.07
C TYR A 305 19.99 21.39 -11.12
N TRP A 306 20.36 22.59 -10.75
CA TRP A 306 21.77 23.00 -10.73
C TRP A 306 22.57 22.28 -9.65
N GLY A 307 21.98 21.97 -8.51
CA GLY A 307 22.61 21.17 -7.46
C GLY A 307 22.90 19.72 -7.86
N ALA A 308 22.10 19.14 -8.73
CA ALA A 308 22.38 17.83 -9.33
C ALA A 308 23.60 17.86 -10.27
N LYS A 309 23.80 18.98 -10.98
CA LYS A 309 24.85 19.14 -11.99
C LYS A 309 26.15 19.67 -11.42
N TYR A 310 26.13 20.56 -10.45
CA TYR A 310 27.29 21.28 -9.96
C TYR A 310 27.55 21.05 -8.47
N ALA A 311 28.75 20.55 -8.14
CA ALA A 311 29.14 20.22 -6.76
C ALA A 311 29.00 21.41 -5.79
N VAL A 312 29.38 22.61 -6.22
CA VAL A 312 29.35 23.82 -5.39
C VAL A 312 27.92 24.13 -4.94
N VAL A 313 26.93 24.03 -5.86
CA VAL A 313 25.52 24.24 -5.56
C VAL A 313 25.02 23.15 -4.62
N HIS A 314 25.39 21.90 -4.86
CA HIS A 314 25.01 20.76 -4.02
C HIS A 314 25.48 20.92 -2.57
N TYR A 315 26.75 21.24 -2.36
CA TYR A 315 27.30 21.42 -1.01
C TYR A 315 26.76 22.66 -0.31
N GLY A 316 26.50 23.74 -1.04
CA GLY A 316 25.83 24.93 -0.53
C GLY A 316 24.43 24.63 0.00
N TYR A 317 23.66 23.80 -0.73
CA TYR A 317 22.33 23.34 -0.28
C TYR A 317 22.40 22.52 0.99
N ARG A 318 23.30 21.54 1.06
CA ARG A 318 23.44 20.69 2.26
C ARG A 318 23.82 21.51 3.50
N ALA A 319 24.68 22.52 3.33
CA ALA A 319 25.05 23.43 4.41
C ALA A 319 23.86 24.29 4.87
N ALA A 320 23.13 24.89 3.93
CA ALA A 320 21.94 25.70 4.23
C ALA A 320 20.81 24.86 4.87
N SER A 321 20.54 23.65 4.37
CA SER A 321 19.54 22.74 4.95
C SER A 321 19.89 22.33 6.38
N ARG A 322 21.16 22.02 6.67
CA ARG A 322 21.61 21.71 8.03
C ARG A 322 21.48 22.90 8.97
N LEU A 323 21.77 24.10 8.48
CA LEU A 323 21.60 25.32 9.28
C LEU A 323 20.13 25.56 9.62
N LEU A 324 19.23 25.39 8.65
CA LEU A 324 17.78 25.52 8.86
C LEU A 324 17.22 24.47 9.83
N GLU A 325 17.69 23.24 9.77
CA GLU A 325 17.32 22.20 10.75
C GLU A 325 17.80 22.52 12.15
N MET A 326 19.03 23.04 12.29
CA MET A 326 19.55 23.50 13.59
C MET A 326 18.75 24.66 14.16
N LEU A 327 18.32 25.61 13.31
CA LEU A 327 17.49 26.73 13.72
C LEU A 327 16.08 26.29 14.12
N ARG A 328 15.45 25.34 13.40
CA ARG A 328 14.16 24.77 13.77
C ARG A 328 14.21 24.03 15.11
N LYS A 329 15.21 23.16 15.32
CA LYS A 329 15.40 22.47 16.61
C LYS A 329 15.66 23.41 17.77
N LYS A 330 16.27 24.58 17.55
CA LYS A 330 16.37 25.62 18.58
C LYS A 330 15.04 26.32 18.88
N HIS A 331 14.16 26.46 17.91
CA HIS A 331 12.83 27.07 18.10
C HIS A 331 11.89 26.14 18.87
N ASP A 332 11.95 24.82 18.61
CA ASP A 332 11.11 23.80 19.27
C ASP A 332 11.54 23.53 20.74
N HIS A 333 12.70 24.07 21.17
CA HIS A 333 13.13 24.05 22.59
C HIS A 333 12.67 25.26 23.41
N TRP A 334 11.99 26.25 22.78
CA TRP A 334 11.52 27.47 23.43
C TRP A 334 9.99 27.65 23.29
N SER A 335 9.28 26.69 22.76
CA SER A 335 7.81 26.55 22.71
C SER A 335 7.38 25.26 23.45
#